data_69284474f56e2e80f2a49ab2e21e0562
#
_entry.id   69284474f56e2e80f2a49ab2e21e0562
#
_cell.length_a   1.000
_cell.length_b   1.000
_cell.length_c   1.000
_cell.angle_alpha   90.00
_cell.angle_beta   90.00
_cell.angle_gamma   90.00
#
_symmetry.space_group_name_H-M   'P 1'
#
loop_
_entity.id
_entity.type
_entity.pdbx_description
1 polymer ?
#
loop_
_entity_poly.entity_id
_entity_poly.type
_entity_poly.pdbx_seq_one_letter_code
_entity_poly.pdbx_strand_id
1 'polypeptide(L)'
;MNAAAIARYIKATDAEEVSLVAMGWEGKEEAPEDVLCARYIKSLLEGTSMDMEKELSMLRETPSGAKFFKPETQDVFPEGDYWMCTDVDRFDFVLKVSQLEKDIFEVKRI
;
A
#
# COMPACT_ATOMS: atom_id res chain seq x y z
N MET A 1 5.61 -1.74 2.42
CA MET A 1 5.13 -0.97 1.23
C MET A 1 6.29 -0.22 0.56
N ASN A 2 6.16 0.18 -0.71
CA ASN A 2 7.20 0.85 -1.50
C ASN A 2 6.73 2.23 -1.97
N ALA A 3 6.03 2.96 -1.12
CA ALA A 3 5.34 4.20 -1.48
C ALA A 3 6.29 5.29 -1.98
N ALA A 4 7.44 5.47 -1.33
CA ALA A 4 8.43 6.46 -1.75
C ALA A 4 9.03 6.14 -3.13
N ALA A 5 9.30 4.86 -3.43
CA ALA A 5 9.78 4.44 -4.75
C ALA A 5 8.71 4.70 -5.84
N ILE A 6 7.45 4.40 -5.55
CA ILE A 6 6.31 4.68 -6.44
C ILE A 6 6.17 6.17 -6.69
N ALA A 7 6.21 7.00 -5.65
CA ALA A 7 6.10 8.45 -5.79
C ALA A 7 7.25 9.04 -6.63
N ARG A 8 8.49 8.58 -6.41
CA ARG A 8 9.64 8.98 -7.25
C ARG A 8 9.45 8.59 -8.72
N TYR A 9 9.00 7.37 -8.96
CA TYR A 9 8.73 6.87 -10.31
C TYR A 9 7.66 7.72 -11.00
N ILE A 10 6.53 7.99 -10.34
CA ILE A 10 5.45 8.81 -10.90
C ILE A 10 5.95 10.22 -11.23
N LYS A 11 6.69 10.86 -10.33
CA LYS A 11 7.27 12.20 -10.57
C LYS A 11 8.21 12.21 -11.78
N ALA A 12 8.95 11.14 -12.02
CA ALA A 12 9.86 11.01 -13.17
C ALA A 12 9.12 10.80 -14.51
N THR A 13 7.83 10.43 -14.48
CA THR A 13 7.02 10.26 -15.70
C THR A 13 6.39 11.56 -16.22
N ASP A 14 6.51 12.66 -15.48
CA ASP A 14 5.86 13.94 -15.78
C ASP A 14 4.34 13.82 -16.00
N ALA A 15 3.70 12.91 -15.27
CA ALA A 15 2.26 12.69 -15.36
C ALA A 15 1.48 13.92 -14.87
N GLU A 16 0.58 14.43 -15.70
CA GLU A 16 -0.30 15.56 -15.36
C GLU A 16 -1.41 15.15 -14.40
N GLU A 17 -1.85 13.90 -14.48
CA GLU A 17 -2.91 13.34 -13.64
C GLU A 17 -2.51 11.96 -13.12
N VAL A 18 -2.76 11.72 -11.84
CA VAL A 18 -2.48 10.46 -11.16
C VAL A 18 -3.71 10.01 -10.39
N SER A 19 -4.18 8.80 -10.67
CA SER A 19 -5.25 8.16 -9.91
C SER A 19 -4.67 7.15 -8.94
N LEU A 20 -4.96 7.31 -7.66
CA LEU A 20 -4.62 6.35 -6.60
C LEU A 20 -5.88 5.58 -6.21
N VAL A 21 -5.89 4.28 -6.48
CA VAL A 21 -7.07 3.44 -6.28
C VAL A 21 -6.86 2.50 -5.11
N ALA A 22 -7.58 2.76 -4.01
CA ALA A 22 -7.67 1.86 -2.88
C ALA A 22 -8.70 0.77 -3.21
N MET A 23 -8.23 -0.46 -3.50
CA MET A 23 -9.09 -1.54 -4.03
C MET A 23 -10.10 -2.06 -3.01
N GLY A 24 -9.74 -2.10 -1.73
CA GLY A 24 -10.59 -2.57 -0.67
C GLY A 24 -10.89 -4.07 -0.72
N TRP A 25 -11.88 -4.48 0.05
CA TRP A 25 -12.36 -5.86 0.10
C TRP A 25 -13.23 -6.17 -1.13
N GLU A 26 -12.75 -7.06 -1.99
CA GLU A 26 -13.44 -7.48 -3.23
C GLU A 26 -13.88 -6.31 -4.14
N GLY A 27 -13.28 -5.14 -4.00
CA GLY A 27 -13.71 -3.93 -4.72
C GLY A 27 -15.07 -3.37 -4.28
N LYS A 28 -15.58 -3.79 -3.11
CA LYS A 28 -16.93 -3.42 -2.63
C LYS A 28 -16.89 -2.62 -1.33
N GLU A 29 -15.96 -2.94 -0.45
CA GLU A 29 -15.83 -2.32 0.86
C GLU A 29 -14.44 -1.69 1.01
N GLU A 30 -14.39 -0.56 1.70
CA GLU A 30 -13.16 0.15 1.95
C GLU A 30 -12.27 -0.61 2.93
N ALA A 31 -10.98 -0.76 2.61
CA ALA A 31 -9.97 -1.31 3.50
C ALA A 31 -9.08 -0.18 4.05
N PRO A 32 -9.00 0.01 5.37
CA PRO A 32 -8.25 1.11 5.97
C PRO A 32 -6.77 1.14 5.56
N GLU A 33 -6.16 -0.01 5.40
CA GLU A 33 -4.76 -0.16 4.96
C GLU A 33 -4.54 0.34 3.53
N ASP A 34 -5.48 0.06 2.63
CA ASP A 34 -5.39 0.51 1.23
C ASP A 34 -5.54 2.03 1.15
N VAL A 35 -6.49 2.58 1.90
CA VAL A 35 -6.70 4.03 2.01
C VAL A 35 -5.49 4.74 2.60
N LEU A 36 -4.90 4.18 3.65
CA LEU A 36 -3.69 4.73 4.26
C LEU A 36 -2.52 4.75 3.27
N CYS A 37 -2.32 3.65 2.53
CA CYS A 37 -1.29 3.57 1.49
C CYS A 37 -1.49 4.63 0.40
N ALA A 38 -2.72 4.78 -0.10
CA ALA A 38 -3.05 5.78 -1.12
C ALA A 38 -2.83 7.21 -0.60
N ARG A 39 -3.25 7.52 0.63
CA ARG A 39 -3.02 8.83 1.27
C ARG A 39 -1.53 9.11 1.44
N TYR A 40 -0.75 8.12 1.82
CA TYR A 40 0.69 8.28 1.98
C TYR A 40 1.38 8.56 0.65
N ILE A 41 1.09 7.82 -0.41
CA ILE A 41 1.61 8.10 -1.76
C ILE A 41 1.21 9.50 -2.20
N LYS A 42 -0.04 9.90 -2.00
CA LYS A 42 -0.53 11.25 -2.32
C LYS A 42 0.30 12.32 -1.58
N SER A 43 0.53 12.16 -0.29
CA SER A 43 1.33 13.11 0.49
C SER A 43 2.74 13.28 -0.06
N LEU A 44 3.38 12.18 -0.48
CA LEU A 44 4.70 12.21 -1.09
C LEU A 44 4.71 12.91 -2.45
N LEU A 45 3.63 12.76 -3.23
CA LEU A 45 3.48 13.46 -4.52
C LEU A 45 3.28 14.96 -4.33
N GLU A 46 2.50 15.35 -3.35
CA GLU A 46 2.17 16.75 -3.02
C GLU A 46 3.26 17.45 -2.19
N GLY A 47 4.25 16.70 -1.68
CA GLY A 47 5.32 17.26 -0.83
C GLY A 47 4.86 17.58 0.59
N THR A 48 3.78 16.98 1.05
CA THR A 48 3.30 17.07 2.43
C THR A 48 3.87 15.93 3.27
N SER A 49 3.84 16.05 4.60
CA SER A 49 4.29 15.00 5.51
C SER A 49 3.12 14.32 6.20
N MET A 50 3.26 13.02 6.47
CA MET A 50 2.36 12.23 7.29
C MET A 50 3.15 11.56 8.42
N ASP A 51 2.57 11.57 9.62
CA ASP A 51 3.09 10.81 10.76
C ASP A 51 2.66 9.34 10.62
N MET A 52 3.47 8.56 9.89
CA MET A 52 3.16 7.16 9.59
C MET A 52 3.19 6.28 10.84
N GLU A 53 3.97 6.61 11.84
CA GLU A 53 3.97 5.86 13.12
C GLU A 53 2.61 5.96 13.80
N LYS A 54 2.06 7.17 13.88
CA LYS A 54 0.72 7.40 14.42
C LYS A 54 -0.37 6.72 13.58
N GLU A 55 -0.32 6.88 12.27
CA GLU A 55 -1.32 6.29 11.35
C GLU A 55 -1.31 4.74 11.42
N LEU A 56 -0.14 4.11 11.50
CA LEU A 56 -0.02 2.66 11.65
C LEU A 56 -0.48 2.19 13.02
N SER A 57 -0.24 2.95 14.09
CA SER A 57 -0.79 2.65 15.41
C SER A 57 -2.32 2.67 15.39
N MET A 58 -2.92 3.63 14.73
CA MET A 58 -4.38 3.70 14.55
C MET A 58 -4.91 2.54 13.70
N LEU A 59 -4.20 2.16 12.63
CA LEU A 59 -4.54 1.02 11.78
C LEU A 59 -4.59 -0.28 12.58
N ARG A 60 -3.64 -0.47 13.50
CA ARG A 60 -3.58 -1.66 14.36
C ARG A 60 -4.81 -1.85 15.23
N GLU A 61 -5.45 -0.75 15.66
CA GLU A 61 -6.66 -0.75 16.48
C GLU A 61 -7.94 -1.04 15.67
N THR A 62 -7.88 -0.97 14.34
CA THR A 62 -9.02 -1.33 13.50
C THR A 62 -9.25 -2.85 13.49
N PRO A 63 -10.47 -3.34 13.17
CA PRO A 63 -10.70 -4.77 12.98
C PRO A 63 -9.76 -5.40 11.94
N SER A 64 -9.40 -4.67 10.91
CA SER A 64 -8.48 -5.09 9.85
C SER A 64 -7.06 -5.33 10.36
N GLY A 65 -6.58 -4.48 11.26
CA GLY A 65 -5.26 -4.64 11.88
C GLY A 65 -5.26 -5.59 13.08
N ALA A 66 -6.27 -5.50 13.95
CA ALA A 66 -6.33 -6.25 15.19
C ALA A 66 -6.37 -7.77 14.99
N LYS A 67 -6.88 -8.27 13.87
CA LYS A 67 -6.94 -9.71 13.55
C LYS A 67 -5.56 -10.38 13.53
N PHE A 68 -4.49 -9.65 13.24
CA PHE A 68 -3.12 -10.17 13.21
C PHE A 68 -2.52 -10.41 14.61
N PHE A 69 -3.16 -9.89 15.66
CA PHE A 69 -2.68 -9.96 17.05
C PHE A 69 -3.51 -10.88 17.94
N LYS A 70 -4.52 -11.56 17.39
CA LYS A 70 -5.36 -12.49 18.13
C LYS A 70 -4.73 -13.89 18.10
N PRO A 71 -4.60 -14.59 19.25
CA PRO A 71 -4.06 -15.94 19.29
C PRO A 71 -4.82 -16.93 18.42
N GLU A 72 -6.14 -16.81 18.34
CA GLU A 72 -7.02 -17.70 17.57
C GLU A 72 -6.95 -17.53 16.06
N THR A 73 -6.33 -16.48 15.55
CA THR A 73 -6.25 -16.18 14.11
C THR A 73 -4.84 -16.33 13.54
N GLN A 74 -3.85 -16.75 14.31
CA GLN A 74 -2.44 -16.81 13.89
C GLN A 74 -2.20 -17.77 12.71
N ASP A 75 -3.00 -18.80 12.55
CA ASP A 75 -2.88 -19.75 11.42
C ASP A 75 -3.24 -19.10 10.07
N VAL A 76 -4.12 -18.08 10.09
CA VAL A 76 -4.62 -17.38 8.89
C VAL A 76 -4.03 -15.98 8.76
N PHE A 77 -3.88 -15.30 9.89
CA PHE A 77 -3.36 -13.93 9.97
C PHE A 77 -2.20 -13.86 10.98
N PRO A 78 -1.01 -14.40 10.64
CA PRO A 78 0.12 -14.36 11.54
C PRO A 78 0.60 -12.93 11.78
N GLU A 79 0.99 -12.63 13.01
CA GLU A 79 1.48 -11.30 13.42
C GLU A 79 2.63 -10.81 12.53
N GLY A 80 3.50 -11.73 12.08
CA GLY A 80 4.62 -11.39 11.18
C GLY A 80 4.20 -10.72 9.89
N ASP A 81 3.04 -11.08 9.33
CA ASP A 81 2.52 -10.47 8.10
C ASP A 81 2.16 -9.00 8.31
N TYR A 82 1.60 -8.65 9.48
CA TYR A 82 1.34 -7.25 9.81
C TYR A 82 2.62 -6.42 9.77
N TRP A 83 3.68 -6.89 10.43
CA TRP A 83 4.95 -6.17 10.50
C TRP A 83 5.64 -6.06 9.15
N MET A 84 5.55 -7.08 8.33
CA MET A 84 6.08 -7.05 6.95
C MET A 84 5.32 -6.08 6.05
N CYS A 85 3.99 -6.06 6.13
CA CYS A 85 3.15 -5.18 5.31
C CYS A 85 3.23 -3.71 5.73
N THR A 86 3.42 -3.45 7.03
CA THR A 86 3.51 -2.08 7.58
C THR A 86 4.94 -1.54 7.63
N ASP A 87 5.94 -2.31 7.20
CA ASP A 87 7.31 -1.82 7.04
C ASP A 87 7.37 -0.83 5.88
N VAL A 88 7.39 0.46 6.24
CA VAL A 88 7.26 1.58 5.29
C VAL A 88 8.56 1.77 4.54
N ASP A 89 8.46 1.81 3.21
CA ASP A 89 9.57 2.13 2.29
C ASP A 89 10.82 1.25 2.43
N ARG A 90 10.62 0.00 2.86
CA ARG A 90 11.69 -0.99 2.98
C ARG A 90 12.42 -1.24 1.67
N PHE A 91 11.70 -1.20 0.55
CA PHE A 91 12.26 -1.46 -0.76
C PHE A 91 12.19 -0.21 -1.65
N ASP A 92 13.15 -0.10 -2.55
CA ASP A 92 13.32 1.05 -3.42
C ASP A 92 13.06 0.73 -4.91
N PHE A 93 12.20 -0.23 -5.17
CA PHE A 93 11.77 -0.60 -6.50
C PHE A 93 10.26 -0.46 -6.70
N VAL A 94 9.85 -0.40 -7.94
CA VAL A 94 8.44 -0.40 -8.35
C VAL A 94 8.10 -1.70 -9.08
N LEU A 95 6.91 -2.23 -8.81
CA LEU A 95 6.31 -3.29 -9.62
C LEU A 95 5.37 -2.65 -10.63
N LYS A 96 5.80 -2.64 -11.90
CA LYS A 96 5.03 -2.08 -13.00
C LYS A 96 4.27 -3.18 -13.72
N VAL A 97 2.97 -2.97 -13.89
CA VAL A 97 2.11 -3.85 -14.69
C VAL A 97 2.00 -3.29 -16.11
N SER A 98 2.19 -4.13 -17.09
CA SER A 98 2.00 -3.81 -18.52
C SER A 98 1.16 -4.89 -19.17
N GLN A 99 0.22 -4.48 -20.02
CA GLN A 99 -0.54 -5.43 -20.81
C GLN A 99 0.29 -5.87 -22.02
N LEU A 100 0.49 -7.17 -22.20
CA LEU A 100 1.20 -7.75 -23.33
C LEU A 100 0.22 -8.06 -24.47
N GLU A 101 -0.89 -8.73 -24.13
CA GLU A 101 -1.96 -9.11 -25.03
C GLU A 101 -3.30 -8.98 -24.30
N LYS A 102 -4.41 -9.21 -25.02
CA LYS A 102 -5.72 -9.23 -24.38
C LYS A 102 -5.72 -10.28 -23.24
N ASP A 103 -6.08 -9.83 -22.04
CA ASP A 103 -6.16 -10.64 -20.81
C ASP A 103 -4.82 -11.22 -20.30
N ILE A 104 -3.66 -10.79 -20.90
CA ILE A 104 -2.33 -11.18 -20.43
C ILE A 104 -1.56 -9.94 -19.96
N PHE A 105 -1.14 -9.98 -18.72
CA PHE A 105 -0.39 -8.91 -18.08
C PHE A 105 0.97 -9.41 -17.59
N GLU A 106 1.97 -8.56 -17.69
CA GLU A 106 3.30 -8.79 -17.16
C GLU A 106 3.55 -7.84 -15.99
N VAL A 107 4.16 -8.35 -14.92
CA VAL A 107 4.63 -7.56 -13.80
C VAL A 107 6.15 -7.52 -13.81
N LYS A 108 6.71 -6.33 -13.94
CA LYS A 108 8.17 -6.12 -13.92
C LYS A 108 8.59 -5.29 -12.73
N ARG A 109 9.67 -5.71 -12.11
CA ARG A 109 10.43 -4.87 -11.18
C ARG A 109 11.27 -3.86 -11.94
N ILE A 110 11.09 -2.62 -11.60
CA ILE A 110 11.86 -1.52 -12.17
C ILE A 110 12.42 -0.59 -11.07
#